data_d1338ecbd2871a32f66a03f69e871797
#
_entry.id   d1338ecbd2871a32f66a03f69e871797
#
_cell.length_a   1.000
_cell.length_b   1.000
_cell.length_c   1.000
_cell.angle_alpha   90.00
_cell.angle_beta   90.00
_cell.angle_gamma   90.00
#
_symmetry.space_group_name_H-M   'P 1'
#
loop_
_entity.id
_entity.type
_entity.pdbx_description
1 polymer ?
#
loop_
_entity_poly.entity_id
_entity_poly.type
_entity_poly.pdbx_seq_one_letter_code
_entity_poly.pdbx_strand_id
1 'polypeptide(L)'
;STDFDAVLLAERFQADKVINLSNIAKVYTDDPRKNPDAKPIDSISWEAFRAIVGDDWVPGKNVPFDPVASRHAAKIGLKVICAAGKDLENLKKILSGQDFFGTTIG
;
A
#
# COMPACT_ATOMS: atom_id res chain seq x y z
N SER A 1 5.27 10.37 9.30
CA SER A 1 5.25 10.24 7.83
C SER A 1 3.89 10.63 7.27
N THR A 2 3.85 10.93 6.00
CA THR A 2 2.58 11.24 5.32
C THR A 2 1.65 10.02 5.26
N ASP A 3 2.20 8.81 5.16
CA ASP A 3 1.41 7.57 5.21
C ASP A 3 0.69 7.45 6.54
N PHE A 4 1.40 7.67 7.65
CA PHE A 4 0.82 7.59 8.98
C PHE A 4 -0.25 8.67 9.18
N ASP A 5 0.02 9.89 8.72
CA ASP A 5 -0.95 10.99 8.79
C ASP A 5 -2.23 10.64 8.01
N ALA A 6 -2.10 10.04 6.84
CA ALA A 6 -3.25 9.61 6.03
C ALA A 6 -4.09 8.55 6.76
N VAL A 7 -3.43 7.60 7.43
CA VAL A 7 -4.12 6.55 8.20
C VAL A 7 -4.89 7.18 9.38
N LEU A 8 -4.27 8.13 10.10
CA LEU A 8 -4.94 8.82 11.21
C LEU A 8 -6.16 9.62 10.72
N LEU A 9 -6.04 10.30 9.59
CA LEU A 9 -7.16 11.03 8.99
C LEU A 9 -8.30 10.08 8.57
N ALA A 10 -7.95 8.95 7.97
CA ALA A 10 -8.94 7.94 7.57
C ALA A 10 -9.69 7.41 8.80
N GLU A 11 -8.98 7.14 9.88
CA GLU A 11 -9.59 6.72 11.15
C GLU A 11 -10.53 7.80 11.69
N ARG A 12 -10.06 9.04 11.73
CA ARG A 12 -10.83 10.18 12.25
C ARG A 12 -12.12 10.40 11.48
N PHE A 13 -12.08 10.31 10.16
CA PHE A 13 -13.22 10.55 9.30
C PHE A 13 -13.98 9.27 8.93
N GLN A 14 -13.61 8.13 9.51
CA GLN A 14 -14.26 6.83 9.29
C GLN A 14 -14.25 6.42 7.81
N ALA A 15 -13.18 6.75 7.10
CA ALA A 15 -12.98 6.27 5.75
C ALA A 15 -12.64 4.76 5.80
N ASP A 16 -13.10 4.01 4.81
CA ASP A 16 -12.85 2.57 4.75
C ASP A 16 -11.56 2.22 4.01
N LYS A 17 -10.96 3.16 3.31
CA LYS A 17 -9.71 2.94 2.57
C LYS A 17 -8.92 4.22 2.38
N VAL A 18 -7.62 4.02 2.14
CA VAL A 18 -6.67 5.07 1.71
C VAL A 18 -6.10 4.65 0.37
N ILE A 19 -5.98 5.60 -0.56
CA ILE A 19 -5.32 5.38 -1.84
C ILE A 19 -3.93 6.01 -1.77
N ASN A 20 -2.91 5.17 -1.86
CA ASN A 20 -1.51 5.59 -1.82
C ASN A 20 -0.94 5.62 -3.24
N LEU A 21 -0.79 6.81 -3.78
CA LEU A 21 -0.24 7.02 -5.11
C LEU A 21 1.26 7.36 -5.00
N SER A 22 2.08 6.56 -5.64
CA SER A 22 3.53 6.74 -5.58
C SER A 22 4.18 6.33 -6.91
N ASN A 23 5.51 6.25 -6.92
CA ASN A 23 6.26 5.70 -8.05
C ASN A 23 6.28 4.16 -8.04
N ILE A 24 5.68 3.54 -7.01
CA ILE A 24 5.55 2.09 -6.90
C ILE A 24 4.16 1.71 -7.41
N ALA A 25 4.11 1.05 -8.57
CA ALA A 25 2.84 0.71 -9.21
C ALA A 25 2.14 -0.48 -8.55
N LYS A 26 2.90 -1.38 -7.93
CA LYS A 26 2.38 -2.63 -7.38
C LYS A 26 3.32 -3.16 -6.30
N VAL A 27 2.78 -3.88 -5.33
CA VAL A 27 3.58 -4.61 -4.33
C VAL A 27 4.00 -5.95 -4.92
N TYR A 28 5.23 -6.36 -4.64
CA TYR A 28 5.79 -7.65 -5.09
C TYR A 28 6.15 -8.50 -3.88
N THR A 29 6.28 -9.80 -4.10
CA THR A 29 6.68 -10.76 -3.04
C THR A 29 8.09 -10.48 -2.48
N ASP A 30 8.93 -9.82 -3.28
CA ASP A 30 10.26 -9.37 -2.91
C ASP A 30 10.64 -8.20 -3.85
N ASP A 31 11.79 -7.58 -3.65
CA ASP A 31 12.25 -6.50 -4.52
C ASP A 31 12.56 -7.06 -5.93
N PRO A 32 11.78 -6.68 -6.96
CA PRO A 32 11.97 -7.22 -8.30
C PRO A 32 13.29 -6.80 -8.94
N ARG A 33 13.94 -5.73 -8.42
CA ARG A 33 15.26 -5.30 -8.91
C ARG A 33 16.37 -6.23 -8.44
N LYS A 34 16.16 -6.92 -7.31
CA LYS A 34 17.14 -7.83 -6.70
C LYS A 34 16.80 -9.29 -6.91
N ASN A 35 15.52 -9.60 -7.06
CA ASN A 35 15.02 -10.97 -7.21
C ASN A 35 14.14 -11.05 -8.45
N PRO A 36 14.64 -11.65 -9.56
CA PRO A 36 13.86 -11.78 -10.79
C PRO A 36 12.64 -12.71 -10.63
N ASP A 37 12.60 -13.53 -9.58
CA ASP A 37 11.47 -14.41 -9.29
C ASP A 37 10.37 -13.71 -8.48
N ALA A 38 10.55 -12.44 -8.10
CA ALA A 38 9.54 -11.69 -7.38
C ALA A 38 8.26 -11.57 -8.22
N LYS A 39 7.11 -11.86 -7.58
CA LYS A 39 5.81 -11.88 -8.26
C LYS A 39 4.97 -10.69 -7.83
N PRO A 40 4.22 -10.07 -8.76
CA PRO A 40 3.30 -8.98 -8.42
C PRO A 40 2.11 -9.53 -7.61
N ILE A 41 1.61 -8.70 -6.71
CA ILE A 41 0.53 -9.05 -5.80
C ILE A 41 -0.66 -8.13 -6.08
N ASP A 42 -1.84 -8.71 -6.32
CA ASP A 42 -3.07 -7.95 -6.52
C ASP A 42 -3.76 -7.61 -5.20
N SER A 43 -3.73 -8.54 -4.25
CA SER A 43 -4.38 -8.39 -2.94
C SER A 43 -3.58 -9.14 -1.89
N ILE A 44 -3.43 -8.55 -0.72
CA ILE A 44 -2.63 -9.14 0.37
C ILE A 44 -3.20 -8.67 1.72
N SER A 45 -3.14 -9.55 2.72
CA SER A 45 -3.51 -9.19 4.09
C SER A 45 -2.44 -8.29 4.73
N TRP A 46 -2.81 -7.55 5.77
CA TRP A 46 -1.83 -6.77 6.54
C TRP A 46 -0.75 -7.65 7.15
N GLU A 47 -1.13 -8.81 7.67
CA GLU A 47 -0.17 -9.75 8.26
C GLU A 47 0.90 -10.18 7.25
N ALA A 48 0.47 -10.59 6.05
CA ALA A 48 1.39 -11.02 5.00
C ALA A 48 2.24 -9.86 4.46
N PHE A 49 1.63 -8.68 4.30
CA PHE A 49 2.36 -7.48 3.85
C PHE A 49 3.46 -7.10 4.84
N ARG A 50 3.14 -7.08 6.14
CA ARG A 50 4.10 -6.75 7.19
C ARG A 50 5.23 -7.76 7.28
N ALA A 51 4.95 -9.04 6.97
CA ALA A 51 5.98 -10.07 6.91
C ALA A 51 6.99 -9.81 5.78
N ILE A 52 6.52 -9.25 4.65
CA ILE A 52 7.38 -8.92 3.50
C ILE A 52 8.25 -7.70 3.80
N VAL A 53 7.65 -6.62 4.31
CA VAL A 53 8.36 -5.32 4.45
C VAL A 53 9.02 -5.14 5.81
N GLY A 54 8.62 -5.91 6.82
CA GLY A 54 9.10 -5.78 8.19
C GLY A 54 8.36 -4.71 8.98
N ASP A 55 8.61 -4.67 10.30
CA ASP A 55 7.95 -3.75 11.22
C ASP A 55 8.81 -2.53 11.57
N ASP A 56 10.10 -2.59 11.29
CA ASP A 56 11.04 -1.55 11.68
C ASP A 56 11.20 -0.53 10.57
N TRP A 57 11.07 0.74 10.95
CA TRP A 57 11.35 1.83 10.03
C TRP A 57 12.86 2.02 9.89
N VAL A 58 13.35 1.99 8.65
CA VAL A 58 14.76 2.23 8.33
C VAL A 58 14.84 3.45 7.41
N PRO A 59 15.57 4.52 7.79
CA PRO A 59 15.71 5.69 6.93
C PRO A 59 16.29 5.32 5.56
N GLY A 60 15.69 5.86 4.50
CA GLY A 60 16.13 5.61 3.13
C GLY A 60 15.64 4.30 2.52
N LYS A 61 15.01 3.43 3.29
CA LYS A 61 14.41 2.20 2.76
C LYS A 61 13.15 2.55 1.97
N ASN A 62 13.12 2.18 0.71
CA ASN A 62 11.96 2.40 -0.16
C ASN A 62 10.98 1.24 0.02
N VAL A 63 9.92 1.47 0.78
CA VAL A 63 8.85 0.49 1.00
C VAL A 63 7.55 1.02 0.42
N PRO A 64 6.64 0.13 -0.03
CA PRO A 64 5.36 0.55 -0.62
C PRO A 64 4.48 1.34 0.34
N PHE A 65 4.54 1.04 1.63
CA PHE A 65 3.79 1.74 2.66
C PHE A 65 4.56 1.68 3.97
N ASP A 66 4.57 2.77 4.72
CA ASP A 66 5.33 2.95 5.97
C ASP A 66 4.99 1.86 6.99
N PRO A 67 5.98 1.22 7.64
CA PRO A 67 5.72 0.16 8.62
C PRO A 67 4.89 0.59 9.82
N VAL A 68 5.06 1.83 10.31
CA VAL A 68 4.28 2.36 11.44
C VAL A 68 2.83 2.58 11.02
N ALA A 69 2.62 3.19 9.85
CA ALA A 69 1.29 3.36 9.26
C ALA A 69 0.61 2.01 9.00
N SER A 70 1.37 1.03 8.52
CA SER A 70 0.88 -0.33 8.24
C SER A 70 0.37 -1.01 9.51
N ARG A 71 1.11 -0.87 10.61
CA ARG A 71 0.72 -1.44 11.90
C ARG A 71 -0.61 -0.84 12.38
N HIS A 72 -0.75 0.46 12.28
CA HIS A 72 -1.98 1.15 12.72
C HIS A 72 -3.16 0.81 11.80
N ALA A 73 -2.94 0.80 10.49
CA ALA A 73 -3.97 0.42 9.52
C ALA A 73 -4.46 -1.02 9.76
N ALA A 74 -3.55 -1.93 10.04
CA ALA A 74 -3.89 -3.32 10.39
C ALA A 74 -4.77 -3.37 11.65
N LYS A 75 -4.42 -2.60 12.66
CA LYS A 75 -5.14 -2.56 13.94
C LYS A 75 -6.58 -2.09 13.78
N ILE A 76 -6.82 -1.10 12.93
CA ILE A 76 -8.16 -0.53 12.73
C ILE A 76 -8.93 -1.16 11.56
N GLY A 77 -8.33 -2.13 10.86
CA GLY A 77 -8.98 -2.82 9.74
C GLY A 77 -9.13 -1.96 8.49
N LEU A 78 -8.27 -0.98 8.31
CA LEU A 78 -8.29 -0.08 7.15
C LEU A 78 -7.68 -0.76 5.93
N LYS A 79 -8.24 -0.54 4.75
CA LYS A 79 -7.65 -0.99 3.48
C LYS A 79 -6.81 0.13 2.87
N VAL A 80 -5.70 -0.25 2.24
CA VAL A 80 -4.84 0.67 1.50
C VAL A 80 -4.68 0.15 0.09
N ILE A 81 -4.89 1.00 -0.90
CA ILE A 81 -4.64 0.69 -2.31
C ILE A 81 -3.34 1.39 -2.71
N CYS A 82 -2.35 0.60 -3.14
CA CYS A 82 -1.09 1.11 -3.68
C CYS A 82 -1.14 1.09 -5.19
N ALA A 83 -0.88 2.22 -5.83
CA ALA A 83 -0.92 2.35 -7.28
C ALA A 83 0.03 3.45 -7.77
N ALA A 84 0.32 3.46 -9.07
CA ALA A 84 1.18 4.47 -9.68
C ALA A 84 0.47 5.82 -9.74
N GLY A 85 1.13 6.87 -9.24
CA GLY A 85 0.55 8.21 -9.22
C GLY A 85 0.46 8.89 -10.59
N LYS A 86 1.24 8.43 -11.56
CA LYS A 86 1.27 9.03 -12.90
C LYS A 86 0.17 8.53 -13.83
N ASP A 87 -0.49 7.42 -13.49
CA ASP A 87 -1.52 6.81 -14.34
C ASP A 87 -2.91 7.32 -13.94
N LEU A 88 -3.34 8.42 -14.55
CA LEU A 88 -4.63 9.03 -14.23
C LEU A 88 -5.83 8.16 -14.64
N GLU A 89 -5.72 7.41 -15.73
CA GLU A 89 -6.78 6.48 -16.14
C GLU A 89 -6.97 5.37 -15.12
N ASN A 90 -5.86 4.84 -14.58
CA ASN A 90 -5.90 3.85 -13.53
C ASN A 90 -6.53 4.41 -12.25
N LEU A 91 -6.21 5.64 -11.88
CA LEU A 91 -6.83 6.31 -10.72
C LEU A 91 -8.34 6.43 -10.89
N LYS A 92 -8.81 6.79 -12.09
CA LYS A 92 -10.25 6.84 -12.39
C LYS A 92 -10.91 5.48 -12.16
N LYS A 93 -10.26 4.40 -12.57
CA LYS A 93 -10.76 3.03 -12.33
C LYS A 93 -10.85 2.71 -10.85
N ILE A 94 -9.85 3.08 -10.07
CA ILE A 94 -9.86 2.88 -8.61
C ILE A 94 -11.05 3.62 -7.99
N LEU A 95 -11.24 4.88 -8.35
CA LEU A 95 -12.32 5.73 -7.79
C LEU A 95 -13.71 5.27 -8.20
N SER A 96 -13.85 4.65 -9.37
CA SER A 96 -15.15 4.16 -9.87
C SER A 96 -15.43 2.69 -9.53
N GLY A 97 -14.56 2.02 -8.79
CA GLY A 97 -14.75 0.64 -8.39
C GLY A 97 -14.49 -0.38 -9.49
N GLN A 98 -13.81 0.01 -10.57
CA GLN A 98 -13.44 -0.90 -11.66
C GLN A 98 -12.12 -1.60 -11.36
N ASP A 99 -11.81 -2.66 -12.12
CA ASP A 99 -10.51 -3.32 -12.04
C ASP A 99 -9.40 -2.32 -12.37
N PHE A 100 -8.33 -2.36 -11.59
CA PHE A 100 -7.23 -1.42 -11.72
C PHE A 100 -5.89 -2.13 -11.58
N PHE A 101 -4.80 -1.47 -11.98
CA PHE A 101 -3.45 -1.96 -11.80
C PHE A 101 -2.88 -1.43 -10.49
N GLY A 102 -2.65 -2.31 -9.52
CA GLY A 102 -2.16 -1.95 -8.19
C GLY A 102 -2.29 -3.10 -7.21
N THR A 103 -2.14 -2.80 -5.93
CA THR A 103 -2.28 -3.79 -4.85
C THR A 103 -3.22 -3.26 -3.79
N THR A 104 -4.17 -4.09 -3.38
CA THR A 104 -5.01 -3.82 -2.21
C THR A 104 -4.44 -4.53 -0.99
N ILE A 105 -4.16 -3.79 0.08
CA ILE A 105 -3.67 -4.32 1.34
C ILE A 105 -4.81 -4.23 2.38
N GLY A 106 -5.08 -5.34 3.00
CA GLY A 106 -6.13 -5.38 4.01
C GLY A 106 -7.40 -6.13 3.67
#